data_b2636ef6a094621f7895e51ae3e8b923
#
_entry.id   b2636ef6a094621f7895e51ae3e8b923
#
_cell.length_a   1.000
_cell.length_b   1.000
_cell.length_c   1.000
_cell.angle_alpha   90.00
_cell.angle_beta   90.00
_cell.angle_gamma   90.00
#
_symmetry.space_group_name_H-M   'P 1'
#
loop_
_entity.id
_entity.type
_entity.pdbx_description
1 polymer ?
#
loop_
_entity_poly.entity_id
_entity_poly.type
_entity_poly.pdbx_seq_one_letter_code
_entity_poly.pdbx_strand_id
1 'polypeptide(L)'
;MALAPGSVGASKRWTYYPEAARLLAERGLDVWVIGGPGEKPLAAEIVAAGGPRVRDLTGADLRNGILAMAAADVAISNDSGLMHIAAALGTPTMGIFGPTSPYYWAPLNGLAATVQTKTTVPCKPCHRPVCTMNDHRCMGDIPASDVVATAQRVLSEATEAAKT
;
A
#
# COMPACT_ATOMS: atom_id res chain seq x y z
N MET A 1 -7.88 -7.61 -2.97
CA MET A 1 -7.00 -6.66 -2.24
C MET A 1 -6.96 -5.31 -2.94
N ALA A 2 -6.81 -4.20 -2.19
CA ALA A 2 -6.66 -2.86 -2.75
C ALA A 2 -5.21 -2.37 -2.61
N LEU A 3 -4.63 -1.84 -3.68
CA LEU A 3 -3.33 -1.18 -3.70
C LEU A 3 -3.51 0.33 -3.90
N ALA A 4 -3.02 1.15 -2.98
CA ALA A 4 -3.02 2.61 -3.08
C ALA A 4 -1.58 3.13 -3.20
N PRO A 5 -1.01 3.13 -4.42
CA PRO A 5 0.40 3.42 -4.64
C PRO A 5 0.73 4.91 -4.62
N GLY A 6 -0.27 5.79 -4.64
CA GLY A 6 -0.11 7.24 -4.64
C GLY A 6 0.39 7.78 -3.30
N SER A 7 1.09 8.90 -3.37
CA SER A 7 1.40 9.76 -2.23
C SER A 7 1.81 11.14 -2.71
N VAL A 8 1.46 12.19 -1.97
CA VAL A 8 1.83 13.57 -2.30
C VAL A 8 3.35 13.75 -2.28
N GLY A 9 4.05 13.17 -1.31
CA GLY A 9 5.51 13.21 -1.25
C GLY A 9 6.13 12.08 -2.07
N ALA A 10 6.96 12.41 -3.07
CA ALA A 10 7.67 11.42 -3.88
C ALA A 10 8.54 10.48 -3.03
N SER A 11 9.11 10.97 -1.94
CA SER A 11 9.90 10.17 -0.99
C SER A 11 9.12 9.07 -0.29
N LYS A 12 7.78 9.15 -0.24
CA LYS A 12 6.91 8.15 0.37
C LYS A 12 6.44 7.09 -0.62
N ARG A 13 6.76 7.21 -1.90
CA ARG A 13 6.33 6.27 -2.94
C ARG A 13 7.22 5.05 -2.95
N TRP A 14 6.65 3.91 -2.62
CA TRP A 14 7.29 2.62 -2.75
C TRP A 14 7.21 2.16 -4.22
N THR A 15 8.33 1.67 -4.77
CA THR A 15 8.44 1.42 -6.21
C THR A 15 8.07 -0.01 -6.63
N TYR A 16 7.95 -0.94 -5.69
CA TYR A 16 7.72 -2.37 -6.01
C TYR A 16 6.24 -2.77 -6.04
N TYR A 17 5.31 -1.83 -6.22
CA TYR A 17 3.88 -2.16 -6.41
C TYR A 17 3.62 -3.08 -7.62
N PRO A 18 4.28 -2.92 -8.78
CA PRO A 18 4.12 -3.85 -9.89
C PRO A 18 4.52 -5.29 -9.51
N GLU A 19 5.64 -5.46 -8.82
CA GLU A 19 6.08 -6.78 -8.36
C GLU A 19 5.13 -7.36 -7.30
N ALA A 20 4.68 -6.56 -6.36
CA ALA A 20 3.72 -6.99 -5.34
C ALA A 20 2.39 -7.43 -5.98
N ALA A 21 1.87 -6.69 -6.96
CA ALA A 21 0.66 -7.04 -7.68
C ALA A 21 0.81 -8.37 -8.41
N ARG A 22 1.94 -8.61 -9.07
CA ARG A 22 2.26 -9.90 -9.71
C ARG A 22 2.26 -11.03 -8.70
N LEU A 23 2.98 -10.86 -7.59
CA LEU A 23 3.07 -11.87 -6.54
C LEU A 23 1.71 -12.18 -5.89
N LEU A 24 0.83 -11.19 -5.71
CA LEU A 24 -0.52 -11.38 -5.20
C LEU A 24 -1.40 -12.11 -6.22
N ALA A 25 -1.33 -11.73 -7.49
CA ALA A 25 -2.09 -12.35 -8.59
C ALA A 25 -1.69 -13.83 -8.78
N GLU A 26 -0.41 -14.16 -8.70
CA GLU A 26 0.11 -15.54 -8.75
C GLU A 26 -0.43 -16.42 -7.61
N ARG A 27 -0.81 -15.81 -6.49
CA ARG A 27 -1.48 -16.49 -5.37
C ARG A 27 -3.00 -16.59 -5.51
N GLY A 28 -3.53 -16.22 -6.69
CA GLY A 28 -4.95 -16.28 -7.00
C GLY A 28 -5.79 -15.13 -6.45
N LEU A 29 -5.17 -14.06 -5.94
CA LEU A 29 -5.87 -12.91 -5.38
C LEU A 29 -6.22 -11.91 -6.48
N ASP A 30 -7.43 -11.36 -6.42
CA ASP A 30 -7.81 -10.21 -7.26
C ASP A 30 -7.31 -8.91 -6.62
N VAL A 31 -6.73 -8.04 -7.44
CA VAL A 31 -6.04 -6.83 -7.03
C VAL A 31 -6.65 -5.61 -7.71
N TRP A 32 -6.99 -4.58 -6.95
CA TRP A 32 -7.50 -3.32 -7.45
C TRP A 32 -6.50 -2.20 -7.16
N VAL A 33 -6.13 -1.44 -8.19
CA VAL A 33 -5.28 -0.27 -8.03
C VAL A 33 -6.16 0.96 -7.85
N ILE A 34 -6.02 1.64 -6.72
CA ILE A 34 -6.87 2.76 -6.32
C ILE A 34 -6.01 4.02 -6.20
N GLY A 35 -6.50 5.12 -6.73
CA GLY A 35 -5.82 6.41 -6.72
C GLY A 35 -6.56 7.45 -7.53
N GLY A 36 -6.03 8.65 -7.58
CA GLY A 36 -6.54 9.72 -8.43
C GLY A 36 -6.08 9.59 -9.88
N PRO A 37 -6.47 10.55 -10.74
CA PRO A 37 -6.07 10.53 -12.15
C PRO A 37 -4.55 10.65 -12.37
N GLY A 38 -3.81 11.23 -11.41
CA GLY A 38 -2.36 11.33 -11.46
C GLY A 38 -1.63 10.00 -11.29
N GLU A 39 -2.28 8.98 -10.74
CA GLU A 39 -1.75 7.62 -10.57
C GLU A 39 -1.98 6.70 -11.78
N LYS A 40 -2.69 7.16 -12.82
CA LYS A 40 -2.96 6.37 -14.04
C LYS A 40 -1.73 5.74 -14.69
N PRO A 41 -0.60 6.44 -14.88
CA PRO A 41 0.60 5.83 -15.46
C PRO A 41 1.13 4.67 -14.60
N LEU A 42 1.19 4.87 -13.27
CA LEU A 42 1.64 3.84 -12.35
C LEU A 42 0.66 2.66 -12.29
N ALA A 43 -0.65 2.93 -12.35
CA ALA A 43 -1.66 1.87 -12.41
C ALA A 43 -1.49 1.00 -13.66
N ALA A 44 -1.18 1.60 -14.81
CA ALA A 44 -0.91 0.85 -16.03
C ALA A 44 0.29 -0.11 -15.90
N GLU A 45 1.38 0.34 -15.25
CA GLU A 45 2.54 -0.52 -14.96
C GLU A 45 2.17 -1.68 -14.02
N ILE A 46 1.39 -1.40 -12.97
CA ILE A 46 0.94 -2.40 -12.00
C ILE A 46 0.04 -3.45 -12.67
N VAL A 47 -0.91 -3.01 -13.51
CA VAL A 47 -1.80 -3.90 -14.27
C VAL A 47 -1.01 -4.76 -15.25
N ALA A 48 -0.06 -4.16 -15.98
CA ALA A 48 0.79 -4.90 -16.92
C ALA A 48 1.61 -6.00 -16.23
N ALA A 49 2.11 -5.73 -15.03
CA ALA A 49 2.90 -6.70 -14.26
C ALA A 49 2.04 -7.83 -13.67
N GLY A 50 0.84 -7.52 -13.18
CA GLY A 50 -0.01 -8.48 -12.46
C GLY A 50 -1.02 -9.23 -13.34
N GLY A 51 -1.23 -8.80 -14.60
CA GLY A 51 -2.08 -9.48 -15.58
C GLY A 51 -3.59 -9.42 -15.26
N PRO A 52 -4.36 -10.42 -15.67
CA PRO A 52 -5.84 -10.32 -15.73
C PRO A 52 -6.52 -10.24 -14.35
N ARG A 53 -5.83 -10.55 -13.26
CA ARG A 53 -6.36 -10.40 -11.90
C ARG A 53 -6.16 -9.01 -11.32
N VAL A 54 -5.44 -8.12 -12.02
CA VAL A 54 -5.19 -6.76 -11.57
C VAL A 54 -6.02 -5.78 -12.39
N ARG A 55 -6.78 -4.92 -11.70
CA ARG A 55 -7.66 -3.94 -12.33
C ARG A 55 -7.32 -2.52 -11.90
N ASP A 56 -7.27 -1.62 -12.87
CA ASP A 56 -7.15 -0.18 -12.63
C ASP A 56 -8.52 0.42 -12.27
N LEU A 57 -8.66 0.86 -11.02
CA LEU A 57 -9.80 1.62 -10.51
C LEU A 57 -9.42 3.06 -10.16
N THR A 58 -8.29 3.55 -10.66
CA THR A 58 -7.89 4.95 -10.48
C THR A 58 -8.81 5.89 -11.27
N GLY A 59 -9.11 7.04 -10.72
CA GLY A 59 -9.98 8.02 -11.39
C GLY A 59 -10.17 9.30 -10.60
N ALA A 60 -10.99 10.20 -11.16
CA ALA A 60 -11.28 11.51 -10.56
C ALA A 60 -12.31 11.46 -9.41
N ASP A 61 -13.07 10.37 -9.29
CA ASP A 61 -14.14 10.24 -8.31
C ASP A 61 -13.62 9.58 -7.03
N LEU A 62 -13.38 10.40 -6.01
CA LEU A 62 -12.96 9.95 -4.68
C LEU A 62 -13.97 8.98 -4.05
N ARG A 63 -15.27 9.16 -4.28
CA ARG A 63 -16.31 8.29 -3.75
C ARG A 63 -16.15 6.85 -4.23
N ASN A 64 -15.86 6.66 -5.52
CA ASN A 64 -15.61 5.33 -6.07
C ASN A 64 -14.36 4.69 -5.45
N GLY A 65 -13.32 5.48 -5.22
CA GLY A 65 -12.12 5.03 -4.50
C GLY A 65 -12.44 4.57 -3.05
N ILE A 66 -13.26 5.33 -2.33
CA ILE A 66 -13.72 5.01 -0.99
C ILE A 66 -14.53 3.69 -0.99
N LEU A 67 -15.47 3.54 -1.92
CA LEU A 67 -16.29 2.31 -2.05
C LEU A 67 -15.42 1.08 -2.37
N ALA A 68 -14.45 1.24 -3.26
CA ALA A 68 -13.52 0.16 -3.59
C ALA A 68 -12.64 -0.23 -2.38
N MET A 69 -12.19 0.77 -1.58
CA MET A 69 -11.48 0.49 -0.33
C MET A 69 -12.36 -0.26 0.68
N ALA A 70 -13.63 0.15 0.83
CA ALA A 70 -14.57 -0.51 1.75
C ALA A 70 -14.90 -1.95 1.34
N ALA A 71 -14.85 -2.25 0.03
CA ALA A 71 -15.14 -3.58 -0.50
C ALA A 71 -13.91 -4.50 -0.53
N ALA A 72 -12.73 -3.99 -0.23
CA ALA A 72 -11.50 -4.79 -0.24
C ALA A 72 -11.31 -5.55 1.09
N ASP A 73 -10.82 -6.77 1.00
CA ASP A 73 -10.48 -7.58 2.19
C ASP A 73 -9.23 -7.04 2.92
N VAL A 74 -8.30 -6.44 2.19
CA VAL A 74 -7.08 -5.80 2.71
C VAL A 74 -6.69 -4.63 1.81
N ALA A 75 -6.32 -3.52 2.42
CA ALA A 75 -5.71 -2.36 1.75
C ALA A 75 -4.21 -2.29 2.02
N ILE A 76 -3.42 -2.10 0.96
CA ILE A 76 -1.97 -1.89 0.99
C ILE A 76 -1.70 -0.49 0.46
N SER A 77 -1.09 0.36 1.26
CA SER A 77 -0.88 1.76 0.89
C SER A 77 0.46 2.29 1.38
N ASN A 78 0.99 3.27 0.68
CA ASN A 78 1.98 4.17 1.29
C ASN A 78 1.33 4.96 2.44
N ASP A 79 2.14 5.63 3.27
CA ASP A 79 1.64 6.65 4.19
C ASP A 79 0.97 7.79 3.38
N SER A 80 -0.35 7.72 3.25
CA SER A 80 -1.18 8.58 2.40
C SER A 80 -2.60 8.71 2.94
N GLY A 81 -3.37 9.65 2.40
CA GLY A 81 -4.78 9.82 2.77
C GLY A 81 -5.63 8.58 2.56
N LEU A 82 -5.39 7.82 1.49
CA LEU A 82 -6.14 6.57 1.21
C LEU A 82 -5.87 5.48 2.25
N MET A 83 -4.70 5.43 2.85
CA MET A 83 -4.41 4.53 3.97
C MET A 83 -5.31 4.82 5.17
N HIS A 84 -5.43 6.11 5.53
CA HIS A 84 -6.28 6.52 6.66
C HIS A 84 -7.77 6.33 6.37
N ILE A 85 -8.18 6.56 5.11
CA ILE A 85 -9.56 6.27 4.67
C ILE A 85 -9.87 4.78 4.80
N ALA A 86 -9.01 3.89 4.30
CA ALA A 86 -9.18 2.45 4.44
C ALA A 86 -9.30 2.02 5.91
N ALA A 87 -8.41 2.53 6.77
CA ALA A 87 -8.45 2.26 8.20
C ALA A 87 -9.74 2.74 8.87
N ALA A 88 -10.22 3.93 8.52
CA ALA A 88 -11.46 4.50 9.05
C ALA A 88 -12.72 3.74 8.60
N LEU A 89 -12.67 3.10 7.43
CA LEU A 89 -13.73 2.23 6.92
C LEU A 89 -13.75 0.85 7.59
N GLY A 90 -12.78 0.54 8.46
CA GLY A 90 -12.62 -0.76 9.07
C GLY A 90 -11.96 -1.80 8.16
N THR A 91 -11.54 -1.43 6.96
CA THR A 91 -10.80 -2.32 6.07
C THR A 91 -9.45 -2.65 6.69
N PRO A 92 -9.08 -3.94 6.83
CA PRO A 92 -7.74 -4.34 7.29
C PRO A 92 -6.68 -3.63 6.46
N THR A 93 -5.80 -2.86 7.11
CA THR A 93 -4.94 -1.90 6.39
C THR A 93 -3.48 -2.09 6.72
N MET A 94 -2.66 -2.20 5.68
CA MET A 94 -1.21 -2.24 5.80
C MET A 94 -0.59 -0.97 5.22
N GLY A 95 0.18 -0.25 6.05
CA GLY A 95 0.94 0.94 5.67
C GLY A 95 2.41 0.64 5.40
N ILE A 96 2.96 1.18 4.30
CA ILE A 96 4.38 1.13 3.95
C ILE A 96 5.02 2.45 4.35
N PHE A 97 6.04 2.39 5.21
CA PHE A 97 6.66 3.56 5.82
C PHE A 97 8.17 3.62 5.52
N GLY A 98 8.58 4.70 4.91
CA GLY A 98 9.99 5.03 4.67
C GLY A 98 10.40 6.29 5.41
N PRO A 99 10.20 7.50 4.83
CA PRO A 99 10.67 8.76 5.42
C PRO A 99 9.84 9.21 6.64
N THR A 100 8.66 8.65 6.83
CA THR A 100 7.76 8.96 7.95
C THR A 100 7.78 7.85 9.00
N SER A 101 7.32 8.17 10.21
CA SER A 101 7.30 7.20 11.32
C SER A 101 5.90 6.63 11.54
N PRO A 102 5.74 5.30 11.57
CA PRO A 102 4.45 4.69 11.92
C PRO A 102 4.04 4.98 13.38
N TYR A 103 4.97 5.38 14.25
CA TYR A 103 4.62 5.81 15.60
C TYR A 103 3.57 6.93 15.60
N TYR A 104 3.63 7.84 14.61
CA TYR A 104 2.70 8.95 14.49
C TYR A 104 1.59 8.73 13.46
N TRP A 105 1.84 7.92 12.44
CA TRP A 105 1.02 7.86 11.23
C TRP A 105 0.51 6.46 10.88
N ALA A 106 0.68 5.46 11.75
CA ALA A 106 0.13 4.13 11.49
C ALA A 106 -1.39 4.18 11.27
N PRO A 107 -1.94 3.31 10.41
CA PRO A 107 -3.38 3.20 10.25
C PRO A 107 -4.03 2.78 11.57
N LEU A 108 -5.15 3.41 11.91
CA LEU A 108 -5.83 3.23 13.20
C LEU A 108 -7.03 2.29 13.05
N ASN A 109 -6.79 0.99 13.01
CA ASN A 109 -7.84 -0.02 13.20
C ASN A 109 -7.25 -1.28 13.87
N GLY A 110 -8.12 -2.19 14.31
CA GLY A 110 -7.71 -3.39 15.05
C GLY A 110 -6.93 -4.42 14.23
N LEU A 111 -6.95 -4.32 12.89
CA LEU A 111 -6.25 -5.20 11.95
C LEU A 111 -5.21 -4.43 11.11
N ALA A 112 -4.63 -3.37 11.72
CA ALA A 112 -3.61 -2.58 11.07
C ALA A 112 -2.23 -3.25 11.15
N ALA A 113 -1.45 -3.13 10.08
CA ALA A 113 -0.05 -3.54 10.04
C ALA A 113 0.82 -2.46 9.40
N THR A 114 2.10 -2.45 9.73
CA THR A 114 3.07 -1.54 9.11
C THR A 114 4.28 -2.31 8.63
N VAL A 115 4.82 -1.90 7.48
CA VAL A 115 6.07 -2.42 6.94
C VAL A 115 7.07 -1.28 6.77
N GLN A 116 8.28 -1.53 7.19
CA GLN A 116 9.42 -0.62 7.08
C GLN A 116 10.66 -1.40 6.66
N THR A 117 11.65 -0.69 6.12
CA THR A 117 12.97 -1.32 5.91
C THR A 117 13.55 -1.85 7.21
N LYS A 118 14.18 -3.02 7.13
CA LYS A 118 14.99 -3.61 8.21
C LYS A 118 16.40 -3.03 8.26
N THR A 119 16.79 -2.32 7.19
CA THR A 119 18.11 -1.66 7.11
C THR A 119 18.11 -0.39 7.95
N THR A 120 19.20 -0.16 8.67
CA THR A 120 19.41 1.11 9.36
C THR A 120 19.66 2.23 8.35
N VAL A 121 18.77 3.23 8.35
CA VAL A 121 18.85 4.42 7.49
C VAL A 121 19.01 5.64 8.38
N PRO A 122 20.21 6.28 8.40
CA PRO A 122 20.54 7.31 9.39
C PRO A 122 19.63 8.55 9.37
N CYS A 123 19.05 8.88 8.19
CA CYS A 123 18.13 10.03 8.06
C CYS A 123 16.68 9.73 8.43
N LYS A 124 16.34 8.49 8.79
CA LYS A 124 14.95 8.09 9.08
C LYS A 124 14.61 8.29 10.56
N PRO A 125 13.44 8.89 10.89
CA PRO A 125 12.47 9.52 9.99
C PRO A 125 12.93 10.94 9.58
N CYS A 126 12.84 11.29 8.30
CA CYS A 126 13.26 12.61 7.83
C CYS A 126 12.09 13.54 7.49
N HIS A 127 10.89 13.00 7.28
CA HIS A 127 9.64 13.72 6.92
C HIS A 127 9.76 14.63 5.67
N ARG A 128 10.77 14.44 4.84
CA ARG A 128 11.00 15.26 3.64
C ARG A 128 10.12 14.79 2.48
N PRO A 129 9.52 15.69 1.70
CA PRO A 129 8.69 15.32 0.55
C PRO A 129 9.49 14.73 -0.62
N VAL A 130 10.79 15.04 -0.68
CA VAL A 130 11.75 14.54 -1.67
C VAL A 130 12.96 13.99 -0.94
N CYS A 131 13.45 12.83 -1.39
CA CYS A 131 14.66 12.24 -0.84
C CYS A 131 15.88 13.11 -1.21
N THR A 132 16.70 13.45 -0.21
CA THR A 132 17.96 14.18 -0.40
C THR A 132 19.19 13.27 -0.42
N MET A 133 18.97 11.98 -0.10
CA MET A 133 19.95 10.91 -0.27
C MET A 133 19.67 10.24 -1.61
N ASN A 134 20.63 10.11 -2.48
CA ASN A 134 20.41 9.62 -3.85
C ASN A 134 19.98 8.14 -3.94
N ASP A 135 19.98 7.42 -2.84
CA ASP A 135 19.73 5.98 -2.81
C ASP A 135 18.30 5.58 -2.36
N HIS A 136 17.53 6.48 -1.76
CA HIS A 136 16.15 6.29 -1.29
C HIS A 136 15.91 4.95 -0.54
N ARG A 137 16.90 4.47 0.20
CA ARG A 137 16.95 3.14 0.82
C ARG A 137 15.81 2.86 1.79
N CYS A 138 15.28 3.90 2.46
CA CYS A 138 14.17 3.72 3.39
C CYS A 138 12.90 3.14 2.74
N MET A 139 12.75 3.24 1.42
CA MET A 139 11.70 2.61 0.62
C MET A 139 12.26 1.50 -0.28
N GLY A 140 13.42 1.74 -0.90
CA GLY A 140 14.04 0.80 -1.82
C GLY A 140 14.47 -0.53 -1.20
N ASP A 141 14.81 -0.53 0.10
CA ASP A 141 15.19 -1.75 0.83
C ASP A 141 13.99 -2.50 1.44
N ILE A 142 12.76 -2.16 1.06
CA ILE A 142 11.54 -2.91 1.44
C ILE A 142 11.18 -3.83 0.27
N PRO A 143 11.47 -5.12 0.32
CA PRO A 143 11.19 -6.03 -0.78
C PRO A 143 9.69 -6.32 -0.91
N ALA A 144 9.23 -6.58 -2.14
CA ALA A 144 7.84 -6.92 -2.41
C ALA A 144 7.38 -8.17 -1.65
N SER A 145 8.28 -9.13 -1.45
CA SER A 145 8.01 -10.34 -0.67
C SER A 145 7.58 -10.06 0.78
N ASP A 146 8.21 -9.10 1.46
CA ASP A 146 7.88 -8.74 2.84
C ASP A 146 6.50 -8.07 2.92
N VAL A 147 6.20 -7.22 1.95
CA VAL A 147 4.89 -6.55 1.82
C VAL A 147 3.79 -7.58 1.57
N VAL A 148 4.00 -8.49 0.63
CA VAL A 148 3.04 -9.55 0.29
C VAL A 148 2.83 -10.52 1.46
N ALA A 149 3.89 -10.94 2.13
CA ALA A 149 3.79 -11.82 3.31
C ALA A 149 2.99 -11.16 4.44
N THR A 150 3.24 -9.88 4.69
CA THR A 150 2.49 -9.12 5.71
C THR A 150 1.02 -8.97 5.32
N ALA A 151 0.71 -8.68 4.06
CA ALA A 151 -0.66 -8.56 3.58
C ALA A 151 -1.43 -9.88 3.69
N GLN A 152 -0.79 -11.01 3.40
CA GLN A 152 -1.40 -12.33 3.55
C GLN A 152 -1.68 -12.67 5.02
N ARG A 153 -0.78 -12.32 5.93
CA ARG A 153 -1.01 -12.47 7.38
C ARG A 153 -2.22 -11.65 7.82
N VAL A 154 -2.30 -10.37 7.43
CA VAL A 154 -3.44 -9.50 7.72
C VAL A 154 -4.76 -10.06 7.17
N LEU A 155 -4.74 -10.60 5.95
CA LEU A 155 -5.90 -11.26 5.35
C LEU A 155 -6.34 -12.47 6.15
N SER A 156 -5.42 -13.31 6.59
CA SER A 156 -5.72 -14.50 7.40
C SER A 156 -6.33 -14.11 8.75
N GLU A 157 -5.73 -13.13 9.44
CA GLU A 157 -6.23 -12.62 10.72
C GLU A 157 -7.65 -12.02 10.59
N ALA A 158 -7.90 -11.26 9.49
CA ALA A 158 -9.23 -10.72 9.20
C ALA A 158 -10.26 -11.81 8.93
N THR A 159 -9.87 -12.85 8.20
CA THR A 159 -10.76 -13.97 7.89
C THR A 159 -11.12 -14.78 9.15
N GLU A 160 -10.18 -14.93 10.07
CA GLU A 160 -10.41 -15.61 11.36
C GLU A 160 -11.32 -14.77 12.27
N ALA A 161 -11.07 -13.46 12.35
CA ALA A 161 -11.90 -12.54 13.14
C ALA A 161 -13.36 -12.48 12.66
N ALA A 162 -13.62 -12.65 11.37
CA ALA A 162 -14.97 -12.65 10.81
C ALA A 162 -15.77 -13.94 11.11
N LYS A 163 -15.14 -14.99 11.64
CA LYS A 163 -15.79 -16.26 12.02
C LYS A 163 -16.25 -16.32 13.48
N THR A 164 -15.80 -15.35 14.27
CA THR A 164 -16.14 -15.23 15.72
C THR A 164 -17.25 -14.21 15.93
#